data_2930e6c13dbe14392888df461f37d6e6
#
_entry.id   2930e6c13dbe14392888df461f37d6e6
#
_cell.length_a   1.000
_cell.length_b   1.000
_cell.length_c   1.000
_cell.angle_alpha   90.00
_cell.angle_beta   90.00
_cell.angle_gamma   90.00
#
_symmetry.space_group_name_H-M   'P 1'
#
loop_
_entity.id
_entity.type
_entity.pdbx_description
1 polymer ?
#
loop_
_entity_poly.entity_id
_entity_poly.type
_entity_poly.pdbx_seq_one_letter_code
_entity_poly.pdbx_strand_id
1 'polypeptide(L)' 'MWYFTIKQNDLKPAEYQALQKLATLTEVEPFNEPYDNLCLFTVENYAQFVDALDLAAIQYNVTNQRPTRDKLLDELRG' A
#
# COMPACT_ATOMS: atom_id res chain seq x y z
N MET A 1 -11.66 -0.78 9.33
CA MET A 1 -10.47 -1.21 8.57
C MET A 1 -10.00 -0.11 7.66
N TRP A 2 -8.69 -0.02 7.49
CA TRP A 2 -8.07 0.95 6.60
C TRP A 2 -7.31 0.20 5.52
N TYR A 3 -7.30 0.74 4.31
CA TYR A 3 -6.63 0.13 3.15
C TYR A 3 -5.58 1.10 2.65
N PHE A 4 -4.31 0.67 2.73
CA PHE A 4 -3.18 1.46 2.28
C PHE A 4 -2.67 0.90 0.97
N THR A 5 -2.45 1.77 -0.02
CA THR A 5 -1.87 1.37 -1.31
C THR A 5 -0.52 2.05 -1.50
N ILE A 6 0.46 1.26 -1.86
CA ILE A 6 1.85 1.72 -2.02
C ILE A 6 2.39 1.07 -3.29
N LYS A 7 3.06 1.84 -4.14
CA LYS A 7 3.73 1.29 -5.31
C LYS A 7 4.82 0.34 -4.87
N GLN A 8 4.86 -0.86 -5.46
CA GLN A 8 5.82 -1.89 -5.07
C GLN A 8 7.27 -1.39 -5.20
N ASN A 9 7.56 -0.59 -6.23
CA ASN A 9 8.90 -0.06 -6.46
C ASN A 9 9.32 0.98 -5.42
N ASP A 10 8.39 1.53 -4.66
CA ASP A 10 8.69 2.47 -3.58
C ASP A 10 9.05 1.76 -2.29
N LEU A 11 8.96 0.43 -2.25
CA LEU A 11 9.23 -0.38 -1.07
C LEU A 11 10.49 -1.22 -1.25
N LYS A 12 11.40 -1.11 -0.30
CA LYS A 12 12.52 -2.06 -0.19
C LYS A 12 12.01 -3.35 0.46
N PRO A 13 12.67 -4.51 0.22
CA PRO A 13 12.23 -5.78 0.81
C PRO A 13 12.07 -5.75 2.32
N ALA A 14 12.99 -5.10 3.03
CA ALA A 14 12.92 -4.99 4.49
C ALA A 14 11.72 -4.13 4.93
N GLU A 15 11.41 -3.06 4.20
CA GLU A 15 10.26 -2.20 4.47
C GLU A 15 8.95 -2.97 4.25
N TYR A 16 8.87 -3.70 3.14
CA TYR A 16 7.71 -4.53 2.84
C TYR A 16 7.43 -5.54 3.96
N GLN A 17 8.48 -6.23 4.42
CA GLN A 17 8.36 -7.22 5.50
C GLN A 17 7.91 -6.58 6.81
N ALA A 18 8.44 -5.41 7.15
CA ALA A 18 8.05 -4.69 8.36
C ALA A 18 6.57 -4.27 8.32
N LEU A 19 6.12 -3.73 7.18
CA LEU A 19 4.73 -3.32 7.01
C LEU A 19 3.79 -4.51 6.99
N GLN A 20 4.21 -5.62 6.40
CA GLN A 20 3.43 -6.85 6.36
C GLN A 20 3.10 -7.36 7.76
N LYS A 21 4.03 -7.22 8.70
CA LYS A 21 3.81 -7.62 10.10
C LYS A 21 2.78 -6.73 10.81
N LEU A 22 2.64 -5.49 10.39
CA LEU A 22 1.70 -4.54 10.98
C LEU A 22 0.32 -4.61 10.35
N ALA A 23 0.20 -5.24 9.19
CA ALA A 23 -1.06 -5.35 8.47
C ALA A 23 -1.78 -6.66 8.82
N THR A 24 -3.11 -6.62 8.78
CA THR A 24 -3.93 -7.82 8.92
C THR A 24 -3.83 -8.71 7.69
N LEU A 25 -3.78 -8.08 6.52
CA LEU A 25 -3.68 -8.77 5.23
C LEU A 25 -2.84 -7.94 4.28
N THR A 26 -2.01 -8.60 3.51
CA THR A 26 -1.16 -7.96 2.49
C THR A 26 -1.41 -8.66 1.15
N GLU A 27 -1.67 -7.85 0.13
CA GLU A 27 -1.93 -8.32 -1.23
C GLU A 27 -1.09 -7.52 -2.21
N VAL A 28 -0.78 -8.10 -3.36
CA VAL A 28 -0.14 -7.38 -4.47
C VAL A 28 -1.06 -7.44 -5.66
N GLU A 29 -1.40 -6.28 -6.20
CA GLU A 29 -2.21 -6.18 -7.40
C GLU A 29 -1.29 -5.90 -8.59
N PRO A 30 -1.16 -6.86 -9.53
CA PRO A 30 -0.29 -6.68 -10.68
C PRO A 30 -0.96 -5.82 -11.76
N PHE A 31 -0.17 -4.97 -12.39
CA PHE A 31 -0.57 -4.19 -13.55
C PHE A 31 0.45 -4.36 -14.66
N ASN A 32 -0.01 -4.22 -15.91
CA ASN A 32 0.86 -4.27 -17.08
C ASN A 32 1.66 -2.97 -17.21
N GLU A 33 2.85 -3.06 -17.81
CA GLU A 33 3.60 -1.85 -18.13
C GLU A 33 2.73 -0.85 -18.91
N PRO A 34 2.95 0.47 -18.71
CA PRO A 34 4.06 1.08 -17.96
C PRO A 34 3.82 1.24 -16.46
N TYR A 35 2.78 0.62 -15.91
CA TYR A 35 2.41 0.80 -14.51
C TYR A 35 3.14 -0.17 -13.59
N ASP A 36 3.41 0.28 -12.37
CA ASP A 36 3.96 -0.56 -11.30
C ASP A 36 2.88 -1.42 -10.67
N ASN A 37 3.28 -2.53 -10.06
CA ASN A 37 2.40 -3.27 -9.18
C ASN A 37 2.10 -2.44 -7.93
N LEU A 38 0.90 -2.62 -7.37
CA LEU A 38 0.52 -1.97 -6.13
C LEU A 38 0.45 -3.00 -5.00
N CYS A 39 1.03 -2.64 -3.86
CA CYS A 39 0.86 -3.38 -2.62
C CYS A 39 -0.35 -2.80 -1.89
N LEU A 40 -1.27 -3.68 -1.48
CA LEU A 40 -2.47 -3.32 -0.74
C LEU A 40 -2.36 -3.92 0.66
N PHE A 41 -2.36 -3.04 1.68
CA PHE A 41 -2.28 -3.44 3.07
C PHE A 41 -3.62 -3.15 3.75
N THR A 42 -4.23 -4.18 4.33
CA THR A 42 -5.43 -4.03 5.16
C THR A 42 -4.97 -3.88 6.61
N VAL A 43 -5.36 -2.78 7.27
CA VAL A 43 -4.78 -2.37 8.54
C VAL A 43 -5.87 -2.00 9.54
N GLU A 44 -5.76 -2.51 10.76
CA GLU A 44 -6.64 -2.14 11.89
C GLU A 44 -6.10 -0.91 12.64
N ASN A 45 -4.80 -0.89 12.92
CA ASN A 45 -4.18 0.20 13.66
C ASN A 45 -3.60 1.24 12.71
N TYR A 46 -4.42 2.21 12.36
CA TYR A 46 -4.08 3.28 11.43
C TYR A 46 -2.84 4.06 11.87
N ALA A 47 -2.83 4.52 13.11
CA ALA A 47 -1.75 5.39 13.60
C ALA A 47 -0.39 4.68 13.57
N GLN A 48 -0.33 3.42 13.98
CA GLN A 48 0.90 2.64 13.98
C GLN A 48 1.45 2.46 12.56
N PHE A 49 0.56 2.19 11.61
CA PHE A 49 0.96 1.98 10.21
C PHE A 49 1.46 3.27 9.58
N VAL A 50 0.75 4.38 9.81
CA VAL A 50 1.16 5.71 9.30
C VAL A 50 2.52 6.11 9.89
N ASP A 51 2.74 5.88 11.19
CA ASP A 51 4.03 6.19 11.81
C ASP A 51 5.18 5.44 11.13
N ALA A 52 4.97 4.17 10.82
CA ALA A 52 5.98 3.37 10.13
C ALA A 52 6.27 3.90 8.72
N LEU A 53 5.23 4.33 7.99
CA LEU A 53 5.39 4.91 6.66
C LEU A 53 6.11 6.25 6.70
N ASP A 54 5.75 7.10 7.65
CA ASP A 54 6.35 8.42 7.81
C ASP A 54 7.83 8.32 8.17
N LEU A 55 8.20 7.39 9.06
CA LEU A 55 9.59 7.16 9.44
C LEU A 55 10.46 6.72 8.26
N ALA A 56 9.88 5.96 7.34
CA ALA A 56 10.58 5.49 6.14
C ALA A 56 10.43 6.44 4.95
N ALA A 57 9.69 7.54 5.10
CA ALA A 57 9.39 8.51 4.04
C ALA A 57 8.75 7.85 2.81
N ILE A 58 7.85 6.89 3.05
CA ILE A 58 7.14 6.17 1.99
C ILE A 58 5.85 6.91 1.65
N GLN A 59 5.62 7.13 0.36
CA GLN A 59 4.36 7.70 -0.13
C GLN A 59 3.29 6.63 -0.21
N TYR A 60 2.06 7.00 0.13
CA TYR A 60 0.94 6.06 0.15
C TYR A 60 -0.38 6.76 -0.11
N ASN A 61 -1.38 5.98 -0.48
CA ASN A 61 -2.79 6.39 -0.46
C ASN A 61 -3.52 5.54 0.56
N VAL A 62 -4.52 6.12 1.23
CA VAL A 62 -5.29 5.42 2.24
C VAL A 62 -6.78 5.71 2.06
N THR A 63 -7.60 4.68 2.27
CA THR A 63 -9.05 4.78 2.23
C THR A 63 -9.65 3.84 3.27
N ASN A 64 -10.88 4.12 3.69
CA ASN A 64 -11.61 3.26 4.63
C ASN A 64 -12.50 2.23 3.93
N GLN A 65 -12.49 2.19 2.60
CA GLN A 65 -13.22 1.21 1.80
C GLN A 65 -12.25 0.47 0.90
N ARG A 66 -12.47 -0.85 0.74
CA ARG A 66 -11.59 -1.64 -0.13
C ARG A 66 -11.64 -1.06 -1.56
N PRO A 67 -10.49 -0.65 -2.11
CA PRO A 67 -10.46 -0.08 -3.45
C PRO A 67 -10.70 -1.16 -4.51
N THR A 68 -11.38 -0.76 -5.59
CA THR A 68 -11.54 -1.61 -6.77
C THR A 68 -10.27 -1.54 -7.62
N ARG A 69 -10.11 -2.51 -8.53
CA ARG A 69 -8.99 -2.48 -9.48
C ARG A 69 -8.98 -1.19 -10.31
N ASP A 70 -10.15 -0.70 -10.72
CA ASP A 70 -10.24 0.55 -11.49
C ASP A 70 -9.74 1.74 -10.69
N LYS A 71 -10.07 1.81 -9.41
CA LYS A 71 -9.58 2.85 -8.52
C LYS A 71 -8.07 2.79 -8.36
N LEU A 72 -7.51 1.59 -8.22
CA LEU A 72 -6.07 1.40 -8.11
C LEU A 72 -5.36 1.85 -9.40
N LEU A 73 -5.93 1.55 -10.55
CA LEU A 73 -5.39 1.98 -11.83
C LEU A 73 -5.41 3.51 -11.97
N ASP A 74 -6.48 4.16 -11.50
CA ASP A 74 -6.57 5.62 -11.49
C ASP A 74 -5.48 6.25 -10.64
N GLU A 75 -5.15 5.66 -9.49
CA GLU A 75 -4.06 6.12 -8.63
C GLU A 75 -2.71 6.07 -9.37
N LEU A 76 -2.49 5.01 -10.14
CA LEU A 76 -1.25 4.86 -10.92
C LEU A 76 -1.13 5.88 -12.06
N ARG A 77 -2.26 6.26 -12.65
CA ARG A 77 -2.30 7.25 -13.73
C ARG A 77 -2.13 8.67 -13.23
N GLY A 78 -2.58 8.91 -12.04
CA GLY A 78 -2.58 10.22 -11.42
C GLY A 78 -1.31 10.55 -10.73
#